data_3a5928ad876b785d30629d53374c40fb
#
_entry.id   3a5928ad876b785d30629d53374c40fb
#
_cell.length_a   1.000
_cell.length_b   1.000
_cell.length_c   1.000
_cell.angle_alpha   90.00
_cell.angle_beta   90.00
_cell.angle_gamma   90.00
#
_symmetry.space_group_name_H-M   'P 1'
#
loop_
_entity.id
_entity.type
_entity.pdbx_description
1 polymer ?
#
loop_
_entity_poly.entity_id
_entity_poly.type
_entity_poly.pdbx_seq_one_letter_code
_entity_poly.pdbx_strand_id
1 'polypeptide(L)'
;MKLSSIIIVITFLTSLLFQTDRQQLIQDCAAKAGEGTIYLKEFVVELPGAGDTERPPLFRQAVILRGNNIYRFNLCNQKGQAIIRIYDSSSLILSSYDAISDTEYNPINFLCRKTGQYTIVISFKNGEAGEAIGIMSHVTD
;
A
#
# COMPACT_ATOMS: atom_id res chain seq x y z
N MET A 1 -34.86 -3.02 30.26
CA MET A 1 -33.91 -4.12 30.02
C MET A 1 -33.83 -4.55 28.55
N LYS A 2 -34.88 -4.49 27.78
CA LYS A 2 -34.85 -4.86 26.35
C LYS A 2 -34.12 -3.86 25.44
N LEU A 3 -34.03 -2.59 25.81
CA LEU A 3 -33.36 -1.54 25.03
C LEU A 3 -31.82 -1.66 25.02
N SER A 4 -31.21 -2.12 26.12
CA SER A 4 -29.75 -2.28 26.20
C SER A 4 -29.21 -3.39 25.29
N SER A 5 -29.97 -4.46 25.10
CA SER A 5 -29.59 -5.56 24.23
C SER A 5 -29.62 -5.18 22.75
N ILE A 6 -30.56 -4.30 22.36
CA ILE A 6 -30.71 -3.83 20.99
C ILE A 6 -29.56 -2.90 20.61
N ILE A 7 -29.11 -2.02 21.51
CA ILE A 7 -28.02 -1.08 21.30
C ILE A 7 -26.68 -1.84 21.09
N ILE A 8 -26.44 -2.90 21.86
CA ILE A 8 -25.23 -3.72 21.75
C ILE A 8 -25.18 -4.45 20.39
N VAL A 9 -26.30 -4.94 19.91
CA VAL A 9 -26.38 -5.62 18.61
C VAL A 9 -26.13 -4.65 17.46
N ILE A 10 -26.64 -3.44 17.52
CA ILE A 10 -26.46 -2.43 16.48
C ILE A 10 -25.00 -1.98 16.40
N THR A 11 -24.33 -1.76 17.52
CA THR A 11 -22.91 -1.40 17.55
C THR A 11 -22.00 -2.51 17.01
N PHE A 12 -22.34 -3.75 17.26
CA PHE A 12 -21.58 -4.89 16.74
C PHE A 12 -21.74 -5.06 15.21
N LEU A 13 -22.95 -4.86 14.69
CA LEU A 13 -23.24 -4.90 13.26
C LEU A 13 -22.51 -3.80 12.47
N THR A 14 -22.43 -2.58 13.00
CA THR A 14 -21.72 -1.49 12.34
C THR A 14 -20.20 -1.75 12.25
N SER A 15 -19.60 -2.33 13.28
CA SER A 15 -18.19 -2.70 13.28
C SER A 15 -17.87 -3.76 12.22
N LEU A 16 -18.74 -4.73 12.01
CA LEU A 16 -18.60 -5.77 10.99
C LEU A 16 -18.68 -5.20 9.56
N LEU A 17 -19.56 -4.23 9.32
CA LEU A 17 -19.69 -3.58 8.01
C LEU A 17 -18.44 -2.80 7.62
N PHE A 18 -17.79 -2.08 8.52
CA PHE A 18 -16.53 -1.37 8.27
C PHE A 18 -15.37 -2.32 7.94
N GLN A 19 -15.26 -3.45 8.62
CA GLN A 19 -14.25 -4.46 8.34
C GLN A 19 -14.46 -5.11 6.97
N THR A 20 -15.71 -5.34 6.57
CA THR A 20 -16.08 -5.92 5.29
C THR A 20 -15.67 -5.01 4.12
N ASP A 21 -15.89 -3.70 4.23
CA ASP A 21 -15.53 -2.73 3.20
C ASP A 21 -14.02 -2.66 2.97
N ARG A 22 -13.22 -2.64 4.03
CA ARG A 22 -11.76 -2.64 3.91
C ARG A 22 -11.23 -3.92 3.27
N GLN A 23 -11.74 -5.06 3.65
CA GLN A 23 -11.36 -6.34 3.05
C GLN A 23 -11.71 -6.38 1.56
N GLN A 24 -12.86 -5.86 1.17
CA GLN A 24 -13.26 -5.77 -0.22
C GLN A 24 -12.30 -4.89 -1.03
N LEU A 25 -11.90 -3.74 -0.51
CA LEU A 25 -10.91 -2.86 -1.14
C LEU A 25 -9.56 -3.56 -1.34
N ILE A 26 -9.10 -4.32 -0.35
CA ILE A 26 -7.86 -5.11 -0.45
C ILE A 26 -7.98 -6.18 -1.54
N GLN A 27 -9.08 -6.91 -1.57
CA GLN A 27 -9.33 -7.94 -2.59
C GLN A 27 -9.41 -7.36 -3.99
N ASP A 28 -10.10 -6.24 -4.17
CA ASP A 28 -10.22 -5.55 -5.44
C ASP A 28 -8.85 -5.05 -5.92
N CYS A 29 -8.06 -4.52 -5.01
CA CYS A 29 -6.70 -4.07 -5.32
C CYS A 29 -5.78 -5.25 -5.66
N ALA A 30 -5.86 -6.34 -4.92
CA ALA A 30 -5.09 -7.55 -5.20
C ALA A 30 -5.39 -8.13 -6.58
N ALA A 31 -6.65 -8.10 -7.00
CA ALA A 31 -7.06 -8.56 -8.34
C ALA A 31 -6.41 -7.74 -9.47
N LYS A 32 -6.10 -6.49 -9.25
CA LYS A 32 -5.42 -5.62 -10.22
C LYS A 32 -3.95 -5.95 -10.45
N ALA A 33 -3.35 -6.79 -9.62
CA ALA A 33 -1.99 -7.28 -9.85
C ALA A 33 -1.88 -8.11 -11.14
N GLY A 34 -2.98 -8.67 -11.60
CA GLY A 34 -3.07 -9.40 -12.86
C GLY A 34 -2.70 -10.87 -12.75
N GLU A 35 -2.81 -11.55 -13.88
CA GLU A 35 -2.45 -12.96 -13.99
C GLU A 35 -0.94 -13.17 -13.81
N GLY A 36 -0.54 -14.38 -13.46
CA GLY A 36 0.86 -14.73 -13.24
C GLY A 36 1.46 -14.13 -11.98
N THR A 37 0.62 -13.75 -11.01
CA THR A 37 1.06 -13.24 -9.72
C THR A 37 0.45 -14.01 -8.55
N ILE A 38 1.23 -14.13 -7.47
CA ILE A 38 0.77 -14.69 -6.19
C ILE A 38 0.79 -13.56 -5.16
N TYR A 39 -0.34 -13.29 -4.55
CA TYR A 39 -0.48 -12.32 -3.47
C TYR A 39 0.42 -12.70 -2.28
N LEU A 40 1.14 -11.71 -1.76
CA LEU A 40 2.01 -11.89 -0.59
C LEU A 40 1.58 -11.03 0.59
N LYS A 41 1.30 -9.75 0.36
CA LYS A 41 1.05 -8.80 1.45
C LYS A 41 0.32 -7.56 0.96
N GLU A 42 -0.50 -6.98 1.84
CA GLU A 42 -1.07 -5.66 1.69
C GLU A 42 -0.42 -4.62 2.60
N PHE A 43 -0.45 -3.39 2.16
CA PHE A 43 -0.11 -2.21 2.94
C PHE A 43 -1.33 -1.29 2.96
N VAL A 44 -1.94 -1.13 4.12
CA VAL A 44 -3.07 -0.20 4.31
C VAL A 44 -2.51 1.12 4.82
N VAL A 45 -2.63 2.17 4.03
CA VAL A 45 -1.97 3.44 4.28
C VAL A 45 -3.00 4.55 4.42
N GLU A 46 -2.95 5.23 5.55
CA GLU A 46 -3.73 6.43 5.82
C GLU A 46 -2.79 7.47 6.44
N LEU A 47 -2.56 8.56 5.72
CA LEU A 47 -1.63 9.60 6.17
C LEU A 47 -2.34 10.96 6.20
N PRO A 48 -2.05 11.78 7.23
CA PRO A 48 -2.49 13.18 7.25
C PRO A 48 -1.67 13.99 6.25
N GLY A 49 -2.18 15.17 5.89
CA GLY A 49 -1.41 16.11 5.10
C GLY A 49 -0.19 16.63 5.86
N ALA A 50 0.83 17.07 5.12
CA ALA A 50 2.05 17.64 5.69
C ALA A 50 1.79 18.94 6.45
N GLY A 51 0.78 19.73 6.05
CA GLY A 51 0.52 21.04 6.62
C GLY A 51 1.75 21.93 6.52
N ASP A 52 2.12 22.58 7.63
CA ASP A 52 3.30 23.45 7.72
C ASP A 52 4.57 22.70 8.14
N THR A 53 4.55 21.36 8.18
CA THR A 53 5.70 20.55 8.55
C THR A 53 6.71 20.44 7.42
N GLU A 54 8.00 20.58 7.71
CA GLU A 54 9.08 20.41 6.72
C GLU A 54 9.22 18.95 6.25
N ARG A 55 8.72 17.99 7.04
CA ARG A 55 8.80 16.58 6.75
C ARG A 55 7.40 16.01 6.54
N PRO A 56 7.03 15.67 5.31
CA PRO A 56 5.75 15.03 5.05
C PRO A 56 5.66 13.66 5.76
N PRO A 57 4.47 13.26 6.20
CA PRO A 57 4.25 11.94 6.76
C PRO A 57 4.60 10.85 5.75
N LEU A 58 5.18 9.75 6.25
CA LEU A 58 5.56 8.60 5.45
C LEU A 58 5.07 7.31 6.12
N PHE A 59 4.62 6.38 5.31
CA PHE A 59 4.47 4.99 5.71
C PHE A 59 5.77 4.26 5.41
N ARG A 60 6.29 3.49 6.37
CA ARG A 60 7.50 2.68 6.21
C ARG A 60 7.25 1.27 6.69
N GLN A 61 7.70 0.30 5.92
CA GLN A 61 7.68 -1.09 6.35
C GLN A 61 8.87 -1.85 5.76
N ALA A 62 9.57 -2.59 6.62
CA ALA A 62 10.60 -3.50 6.20
C ALA A 62 9.98 -4.81 5.68
N VAL A 63 10.52 -5.33 4.60
CA VAL A 63 10.15 -6.62 4.02
C VAL A 63 11.41 -7.42 3.70
N ILE A 64 11.31 -8.74 3.77
CA ILE A 64 12.38 -9.64 3.31
C ILE A 64 12.01 -10.11 1.90
N LEU A 65 12.89 -9.82 0.94
CA LEU A 65 12.74 -10.26 -0.43
C LEU A 65 13.85 -11.24 -0.78
N ARG A 66 13.51 -12.22 -1.59
CA ARG A 66 14.47 -13.26 -2.05
C ARG A 66 15.04 -12.90 -3.40
N GLY A 67 16.35 -13.10 -3.53
CA GLY A 67 17.06 -12.92 -4.79
C GLY A 67 16.55 -13.82 -5.90
N ASN A 68 16.71 -13.39 -7.13
CA ASN A 68 16.23 -14.06 -8.35
C ASN A 68 14.71 -14.20 -8.45
N ASN A 69 14.00 -13.28 -7.82
CA ASN A 69 12.53 -13.21 -7.89
C ASN A 69 12.09 -11.83 -8.35
N ILE A 70 10.96 -11.79 -9.03
CA ILE A 70 10.32 -10.53 -9.41
C ILE A 70 9.13 -10.32 -8.51
N TYR A 71 9.07 -9.15 -7.89
CA TYR A 71 7.95 -8.71 -7.07
C TYR A 71 7.21 -7.59 -7.77
N ARG A 72 5.89 -7.66 -7.75
CA ARG A 72 5.03 -6.61 -8.29
C ARG A 72 4.39 -5.84 -7.16
N PHE A 73 4.43 -4.52 -7.29
CA PHE A 73 3.76 -3.60 -6.38
C PHE A 73 2.72 -2.81 -7.16
N ASN A 74 1.48 -2.85 -6.72
CA ASN A 74 0.44 -2.01 -7.26
C ASN A 74 -0.26 -1.22 -6.15
N LEU A 75 -0.69 -0.03 -6.51
CA LEU A 75 -1.34 0.91 -5.61
C LEU A 75 -2.78 1.17 -6.07
N CYS A 76 -3.70 1.22 -5.10
CA CYS A 76 -5.09 1.61 -5.32
C CYS A 76 -5.40 2.78 -4.40
N ASN A 77 -5.60 3.95 -4.99
CA ASN A 77 -5.87 5.18 -4.26
C ASN A 77 -7.35 5.29 -3.94
N GLN A 78 -7.67 5.59 -2.68
CA GLN A 78 -9.00 6.01 -2.26
C GLN A 78 -9.06 7.53 -2.12
N LYS A 79 -7.95 8.15 -1.66
CA LYS A 79 -7.80 9.58 -1.52
C LYS A 79 -6.35 9.96 -1.79
N GLY A 80 -6.13 11.00 -2.60
CA GLY A 80 -4.78 11.42 -2.97
C GLY A 80 -4.10 10.46 -3.95
N GLN A 81 -2.89 10.80 -4.35
CA GLN A 81 -2.06 9.99 -5.25
C GLN A 81 -0.88 9.41 -4.49
N ALA A 82 -0.94 8.12 -4.21
CA ALA A 82 0.14 7.42 -3.50
C ALA A 82 1.35 7.17 -4.41
N ILE A 83 2.52 7.24 -3.81
CA ILE A 83 3.80 6.95 -4.44
C ILE A 83 4.49 5.89 -3.59
N ILE A 84 4.92 4.81 -4.22
CA ILE A 84 5.69 3.77 -3.55
C ILE A 84 7.15 3.84 -3.97
N ARG A 85 8.04 3.74 -3.00
CA ARG A 85 9.49 3.70 -3.20
C ARG A 85 10.07 2.51 -2.46
N ILE A 86 11.05 1.88 -3.09
CA ILE A 86 11.76 0.73 -2.53
C ILE A 86 13.20 1.13 -2.28
N TYR A 87 13.66 0.91 -1.05
CA TYR A 87 15.02 1.19 -0.63
C TYR A 87 15.78 -0.08 -0.23
N ASP A 88 17.04 -0.13 -0.62
CA ASP A 88 18.03 -1.04 -0.05
C ASP A 88 18.91 -0.21 0.89
N SER A 89 18.81 -0.44 2.20
CA SER A 89 19.37 0.45 3.23
C SER A 89 18.88 1.89 3.04
N SER A 90 19.76 2.83 2.71
CA SER A 90 19.41 4.21 2.43
C SER A 90 19.33 4.55 0.93
N SER A 91 19.59 3.57 0.06
CA SER A 91 19.62 3.76 -1.39
C SER A 91 18.25 3.52 -2.01
N LEU A 92 17.71 4.52 -2.70
CA LEU A 92 16.49 4.37 -3.50
C LEU A 92 16.80 3.52 -4.74
N ILE A 93 16.10 2.39 -4.89
CA ILE A 93 16.28 1.50 -6.04
C ILE A 93 15.12 1.52 -7.02
N LEU A 94 13.92 1.83 -6.59
CA LEU A 94 12.76 1.90 -7.47
C LEU A 94 11.73 2.87 -6.91
N SER A 95 11.06 3.61 -7.80
CA SER A 95 9.95 4.51 -7.47
C SER A 95 8.84 4.37 -8.49
N SER A 96 7.59 4.43 -8.02
CA SER A 96 6.41 4.47 -8.89
C SER A 96 6.17 5.85 -9.51
N TYR A 97 6.95 6.85 -9.15
CA TYR A 97 6.79 8.21 -9.65
C TYR A 97 8.14 8.81 -10.04
N ASP A 98 8.18 9.35 -11.24
CA ASP A 98 9.31 10.15 -11.73
C ASP A 98 8.91 11.63 -11.74
N ALA A 99 9.50 12.41 -10.82
CA ALA A 99 9.21 13.82 -10.67
C ALA A 99 9.73 14.67 -11.85
N ILE A 100 10.77 14.21 -12.56
CA ILE A 100 11.35 14.95 -13.67
C ILE A 100 10.40 14.94 -14.87
N SER A 101 9.84 13.76 -15.19
CA SER A 101 8.92 13.58 -16.30
C SER A 101 7.44 13.69 -15.87
N ASP A 102 7.16 13.87 -14.59
CA ASP A 102 5.81 13.82 -14.01
C ASP A 102 5.04 12.57 -14.47
N THR A 103 5.71 11.43 -14.41
CA THR A 103 5.17 10.15 -14.88
C THR A 103 4.93 9.21 -13.72
N GLU A 104 3.74 8.62 -13.68
CA GLU A 104 3.36 7.60 -12.73
C GLU A 104 3.38 6.22 -13.39
N TYR A 105 3.94 5.25 -12.68
CA TYR A 105 3.97 3.85 -13.08
C TYR A 105 3.21 3.01 -12.04
N ASN A 106 2.18 2.29 -12.50
CA ASN A 106 1.40 1.42 -11.63
C ASN A 106 0.77 0.29 -12.48
N PRO A 107 1.13 -0.97 -12.25
CA PRO A 107 2.05 -1.47 -11.25
C PRO A 107 3.52 -1.24 -11.60
N ILE A 108 4.39 -1.45 -10.60
CA ILE A 108 5.84 -1.53 -10.82
C ILE A 108 6.34 -2.93 -10.50
N ASN A 109 7.31 -3.39 -11.28
CA ASN A 109 7.99 -4.67 -11.04
C ASN A 109 9.40 -4.42 -10.54
N PHE A 110 9.77 -5.10 -9.47
CA PHE A 110 11.09 -5.07 -8.89
C PHE A 110 11.78 -6.43 -9.07
N LEU A 111 12.85 -6.45 -9.85
CA LEU A 111 13.73 -7.61 -9.94
C LEU A 111 14.67 -7.62 -8.74
N CYS A 112 14.40 -8.46 -7.76
CA CYS A 112 15.25 -8.65 -6.60
C CYS A 112 16.46 -9.53 -6.97
N ARG A 113 17.66 -8.98 -6.91
CA ARG A 113 18.88 -9.71 -7.24
C ARG A 113 19.56 -10.32 -6.03
N LYS A 114 19.34 -9.75 -4.86
CA LYS A 114 19.97 -10.15 -3.61
C LYS A 114 18.94 -10.34 -2.51
N THR A 115 18.93 -11.51 -1.91
CA THR A 115 18.11 -11.76 -0.72
C THR A 115 18.50 -10.84 0.41
N GLY A 116 17.54 -10.18 1.02
CA GLY A 116 17.78 -9.29 2.15
C GLY A 116 16.56 -8.49 2.55
N GLN A 117 16.81 -7.56 3.46
CA GLN A 117 15.79 -6.65 3.93
C GLN A 117 15.74 -5.40 3.06
N TYR A 118 14.54 -5.07 2.63
CA TYR A 118 14.24 -3.86 1.87
C TYR A 118 13.22 -3.03 2.62
N THR A 119 13.21 -1.73 2.40
CA THR A 119 12.24 -0.84 3.02
C THR A 119 11.28 -0.32 1.97
N ILE A 120 9.99 -0.57 2.19
CA ILE A 120 8.90 -0.02 1.40
C ILE A 120 8.48 1.29 2.06
N VAL A 121 8.45 2.36 1.25
CA VAL A 121 8.00 3.69 1.69
C VAL A 121 6.85 4.11 0.81
N ILE A 122 5.73 4.49 1.42
CA ILE A 122 4.58 5.04 0.72
C ILE A 122 4.29 6.44 1.24
N SER A 123 4.14 7.37 0.33
CA SER A 123 3.79 8.75 0.59
C SER A 123 2.77 9.23 -0.43
N PHE A 124 2.21 10.42 -0.23
CA PHE A 124 1.28 11.01 -1.20
C PHE A 124 1.91 12.20 -1.89
N LYS A 125 1.59 12.36 -3.17
CA LYS A 125 2.10 13.44 -4.01
C LYS A 125 1.88 14.81 -3.35
N ASN A 126 2.89 15.67 -3.40
CA ASN A 126 2.87 17.02 -2.83
C ASN A 126 2.64 17.08 -1.30
N GLY A 127 2.86 15.99 -0.57
CA GLY A 127 2.61 15.96 0.86
C GLY A 127 1.14 16.05 1.26
N GLU A 128 0.22 15.76 0.34
CA GLU A 128 -1.21 15.79 0.60
C GLU A 128 -1.63 14.65 1.52
N ALA A 129 -2.76 14.84 2.20
CA ALA A 129 -3.41 13.76 2.94
C ALA A 129 -3.89 12.69 1.97
N GLY A 130 -3.85 11.43 2.36
CA GLY A 130 -4.27 10.36 1.48
C GLY A 130 -4.61 9.06 2.16
N GLU A 131 -5.28 8.22 1.41
CA GLU A 131 -5.64 6.85 1.75
C GLU A 131 -5.39 5.97 0.53
N ALA A 132 -4.65 4.88 0.71
CA ALA A 132 -4.34 3.95 -0.35
C ALA A 132 -4.11 2.53 0.17
N ILE A 133 -4.25 1.59 -0.72
CA ILE A 133 -3.87 0.20 -0.48
C ILE A 133 -2.74 -0.14 -1.46
N GLY A 134 -1.64 -0.63 -0.92
CA GLY A 134 -0.57 -1.22 -1.70
C GLY A 134 -0.64 -2.74 -1.63
N ILE A 135 -0.38 -3.41 -2.74
CA ILE A 135 -0.29 -4.86 -2.81
C ILE A 135 1.10 -5.25 -3.29
N MET A 136 1.70 -6.18 -2.57
CA MET A 136 2.93 -6.85 -2.99
C MET A 136 2.60 -8.27 -3.42
N SER A 137 3.02 -8.61 -4.63
CA SER A 137 2.81 -9.94 -5.23
C SER A 137 4.12 -10.50 -5.77
N HIS A 138 4.21 -11.82 -5.83
CA HIS A 138 5.30 -12.52 -6.51
C HIS A 138 4.89 -12.80 -7.95
N VAL A 139 5.74 -12.45 -8.90
CA VAL A 139 5.51 -12.73 -10.33
C VAL A 139 6.04 -14.13 -10.62
N THR A 140 5.16 -15.02 -11.09
CA THR A 140 5.46 -16.44 -11.31
C THR A 140 5.88 -16.76 -12.73
N ASP A 141 5.60 -15.90 -13.70
CA ASP A 141 5.85 -16.12 -15.14
C ASP A 141 6.78 -15.06 -15.75
#